data_107028d7748381e880cd4e8b3efb5c0c
#
_entry.id   107028d7748381e880cd4e8b3efb5c0c
#
_cell.length_a   1.000
_cell.length_b   1.000
_cell.length_c   1.000
_cell.angle_alpha   90.00
_cell.angle_beta   90.00
_cell.angle_gamma   90.00
#
_symmetry.space_group_name_H-M   'P 1'
#
loop_
_entity.id
_entity.type
_entity.pdbx_description
1 polymer ?
#
loop_
_entity_poly.entity_id
_entity_poly.type
_entity_poly.pdbx_seq_one_letter_code
_entity_poly.pdbx_strand_id
1 'polypeptide(L)'
;MKNIPLYTDLSFCLILLSLMIYAFPVEMWWGTYPLFFCSFVGWLYVTYFLHKYFIIPRLFQKGGRRISALVAIAVSVAVTFLFSSYEISSPLYHAHQLQREHYPHLMWGVRQNQQAVWLHYIVVTIFCFAVGMLNEAFRQRIVRREVEYERNKAELALYKAQINPHFLFNTLNALYGLLISHSDKTEAMLERFINLTKYMYNNANREYISLAEEVEYISQYIDLQKLRLNEYADVSFMSNMEDEHMLVPPMLLITFVENSFKYGVSSSEPCFIHIELEQKHGALSFKVENSVFEREVKNSKRMGIENCRRRLSLLYPGRHSLVLGRSSDNHSFCVKLELKSQKS
;
A
#
# COMPACT_ATOMS: atom_id res chain seq x y z
N MET A 1 -2.15 18.04 13.48
CA MET A 1 -3.27 17.13 13.81
C MET A 1 -3.30 16.56 15.24
N LYS A 2 -2.25 16.76 16.05
CA LYS A 2 -2.21 16.32 17.48
C LYS A 2 -3.30 16.93 18.38
N ASN A 3 -3.85 18.07 18.02
CA ASN A 3 -4.74 18.87 18.88
C ASN A 3 -6.25 18.74 18.58
N ILE A 4 -6.65 17.95 17.60
CA ILE A 4 -8.09 17.75 17.28
C ILE A 4 -8.90 17.23 18.48
N PRO A 5 -8.41 16.24 19.26
CA PRO A 5 -9.12 15.79 20.45
C PRO A 5 -9.33 16.90 21.48
N LEU A 6 -8.34 17.76 21.68
CA LEU A 6 -8.41 18.87 22.61
C LEU A 6 -9.47 19.92 22.19
N TYR A 7 -9.50 20.27 20.91
CA TYR A 7 -10.52 21.21 20.39
C TYR A 7 -11.94 20.68 20.51
N THR A 8 -12.15 19.38 20.29
CA THR A 8 -13.47 18.76 20.46
C THR A 8 -13.87 18.71 21.93
N ASP A 9 -12.95 18.46 22.86
CA ASP A 9 -13.24 18.50 24.31
C ASP A 9 -13.57 19.92 24.75
N LEU A 10 -12.80 20.89 24.29
CA LEU A 10 -13.03 22.28 24.61
C LEU A 10 -14.38 22.78 24.06
N SER A 11 -14.74 22.42 22.84
CA SER A 11 -16.02 22.80 22.24
C SER A 11 -17.21 22.13 22.96
N PHE A 12 -17.09 20.88 23.40
CA PHE A 12 -18.09 20.23 24.23
C PHE A 12 -18.28 20.97 25.55
N CYS A 13 -17.20 21.17 26.29
CA CYS A 13 -17.25 21.75 27.63
C CYS A 13 -17.75 23.21 27.64
N LEU A 14 -17.28 24.02 26.67
CA LEU A 14 -17.55 25.47 26.66
C LEU A 14 -18.84 25.84 25.87
N ILE A 15 -19.15 25.09 24.81
CA ILE A 15 -20.26 25.49 23.92
C ILE A 15 -21.48 24.59 24.15
N LEU A 16 -21.33 23.27 23.89
CA LEU A 16 -22.47 22.36 23.86
C LEU A 16 -23.09 22.21 25.25
N LEU A 17 -22.30 21.97 26.28
CA LEU A 17 -22.80 21.77 27.64
C LEU A 17 -23.38 23.07 28.19
N SER A 18 -22.73 24.22 27.97
CA SER A 18 -23.30 25.52 28.39
C SER A 18 -24.62 25.84 27.68
N LEU A 19 -24.70 25.54 26.37
CA LEU A 19 -25.96 25.71 25.62
C LEU A 19 -27.06 24.80 26.15
N MET A 20 -26.73 23.54 26.47
CA MET A 20 -27.70 22.59 27.07
C MET A 20 -28.17 23.03 28.44
N ILE A 21 -27.28 23.56 29.27
CA ILE A 21 -27.64 24.10 30.58
C ILE A 21 -28.57 25.32 30.43
N TYR A 22 -28.35 26.17 29.44
CA TYR A 22 -29.16 27.38 29.22
C TYR A 22 -30.49 27.10 28.52
N ALA A 23 -30.56 26.10 27.62
CA ALA A 23 -31.73 25.82 26.78
C ALA A 23 -32.90 25.12 27.54
N PHE A 24 -32.67 24.62 28.74
CA PHE A 24 -33.70 23.95 29.54
C PHE A 24 -34.00 24.71 30.86
N PRO A 25 -35.13 24.45 31.54
CA PRO A 25 -35.51 25.15 32.79
C PRO A 25 -34.55 24.75 33.94
N VAL A 26 -33.29 24.92 33.73
CA VAL A 26 -32.21 24.60 34.66
C VAL A 26 -32.17 25.58 35.82
N GLU A 27 -32.65 26.81 35.61
CA GLU A 27 -32.92 27.75 36.71
C GLU A 27 -33.76 27.13 37.81
N MET A 28 -34.76 26.32 37.46
CA MET A 28 -35.61 25.61 38.41
C MET A 28 -34.81 24.53 39.16
N TRP A 29 -33.91 23.79 38.52
CA TRP A 29 -33.06 22.79 39.19
C TRP A 29 -32.01 23.42 40.08
N TRP A 30 -31.40 24.51 39.65
CA TRP A 30 -30.45 25.23 40.47
C TRP A 30 -31.08 25.82 41.72
N GLY A 31 -32.24 26.42 41.59
CA GLY A 31 -32.99 27.03 42.70
C GLY A 31 -33.59 26.02 43.68
N THR A 32 -34.13 24.91 43.18
CA THR A 32 -34.94 23.96 43.98
C THR A 32 -34.14 22.72 44.39
N TYR A 33 -33.23 22.22 43.53
CA TYR A 33 -32.48 20.97 43.73
C TYR A 33 -31.01 21.11 43.35
N PRO A 34 -30.20 21.99 43.99
CA PRO A 34 -28.83 22.28 43.58
C PRO A 34 -27.91 21.06 43.61
N LEU A 35 -28.11 20.14 44.55
CA LEU A 35 -27.30 18.87 44.60
C LEU A 35 -27.61 17.95 43.41
N PHE A 36 -28.88 17.84 43.03
CA PHE A 36 -29.27 17.09 41.83
C PHE A 36 -28.63 17.70 40.58
N PHE A 37 -28.75 19.02 40.42
CA PHE A 37 -28.19 19.76 39.31
C PHE A 37 -26.68 19.52 39.18
N CYS A 38 -25.93 19.75 40.26
CA CYS A 38 -24.46 19.57 40.24
C CYS A 38 -24.06 18.11 39.94
N SER A 39 -24.76 17.13 40.53
CA SER A 39 -24.46 15.71 40.29
C SER A 39 -24.84 15.29 38.85
N PHE A 40 -25.94 15.79 38.30
CA PHE A 40 -26.36 15.51 36.94
C PHE A 40 -25.40 16.12 35.90
N VAL A 41 -24.99 17.38 36.08
CA VAL A 41 -23.96 18.00 35.23
C VAL A 41 -22.65 17.23 35.29
N GLY A 42 -22.21 16.84 36.47
CA GLY A 42 -21.06 15.96 36.66
C GLY A 42 -21.20 14.64 35.91
N TRP A 43 -22.40 14.03 35.95
CA TRP A 43 -22.74 12.82 35.21
C TRP A 43 -22.64 13.02 33.67
N LEU A 44 -23.07 14.15 33.12
CA LEU A 44 -22.97 14.46 31.70
C LEU A 44 -21.50 14.55 31.27
N TYR A 45 -20.63 15.15 32.09
CA TYR A 45 -19.17 15.12 31.84
C TYR A 45 -18.60 13.70 31.86
N VAL A 46 -18.96 12.90 32.88
CA VAL A 46 -18.53 11.49 32.95
C VAL A 46 -19.00 10.72 31.72
N THR A 47 -20.27 10.91 31.32
CA THR A 47 -20.84 10.29 30.11
C THR A 47 -20.06 10.67 28.86
N TYR A 48 -19.74 11.95 28.67
CA TYR A 48 -18.96 12.42 27.54
C TYR A 48 -17.59 11.74 27.46
N PHE A 49 -16.81 11.79 28.54
CA PHE A 49 -15.47 11.20 28.56
C PHE A 49 -15.51 9.68 28.47
N LEU A 50 -16.46 9.02 29.10
CA LEU A 50 -16.67 7.58 29.04
C LEU A 50 -16.99 7.14 27.60
N HIS A 51 -17.92 7.84 26.92
CA HIS A 51 -18.25 7.51 25.53
C HIS A 51 -17.08 7.77 24.60
N LYS A 52 -16.45 8.95 24.68
CA LYS A 52 -15.39 9.35 23.74
C LYS A 52 -14.11 8.51 23.89
N TYR A 53 -13.65 8.27 25.10
CA TYR A 53 -12.33 7.65 25.34
C TYR A 53 -12.38 6.17 25.64
N PHE A 54 -13.52 5.65 26.07
CA PHE A 54 -13.64 4.24 26.44
C PHE A 54 -14.57 3.46 25.51
N ILE A 55 -15.80 3.91 25.31
CA ILE A 55 -16.84 3.18 24.57
C ILE A 55 -16.55 3.17 23.08
N ILE A 56 -16.47 4.35 22.46
CA ILE A 56 -16.35 4.48 21.00
C ILE A 56 -15.10 3.79 20.46
N PRO A 57 -13.88 3.98 21.01
CA PRO A 57 -12.70 3.30 20.51
C PRO A 57 -12.77 1.76 20.60
N ARG A 58 -13.48 1.22 21.62
CA ARG A 58 -13.63 -0.22 21.80
C ARG A 58 -14.75 -0.83 20.98
N LEU A 59 -15.77 -0.06 20.63
CA LEU A 59 -16.89 -0.52 19.83
C LEU A 59 -16.47 -0.96 18.43
N PHE A 60 -15.46 -0.29 17.85
CA PHE A 60 -14.89 -0.62 16.53
C PHE A 60 -13.82 -1.73 16.58
N GLN A 61 -13.47 -2.24 17.77
CA GLN A 61 -12.52 -3.35 17.93
C GLN A 61 -13.24 -4.69 17.97
N LYS A 62 -12.55 -5.77 17.63
CA LYS A 62 -13.10 -7.14 17.67
C LYS A 62 -12.88 -7.81 19.03
N GLY A 63 -13.75 -8.77 19.40
CA GLY A 63 -13.59 -9.62 20.57
C GLY A 63 -14.03 -8.99 21.89
N GLY A 64 -13.40 -9.36 23.02
CA GLY A 64 -13.80 -8.98 24.39
C GLY A 64 -13.85 -7.45 24.65
N ARG A 65 -13.10 -6.67 23.87
CA ARG A 65 -13.12 -5.20 23.96
C ARG A 65 -14.47 -4.61 23.55
N ARG A 66 -15.14 -5.20 22.54
CA ARG A 66 -16.51 -4.80 22.16
C ARG A 66 -17.52 -5.11 23.27
N ILE A 67 -17.36 -6.24 23.95
CA ILE A 67 -18.24 -6.62 25.07
C ILE A 67 -18.08 -5.61 26.21
N SER A 68 -16.86 -5.18 26.56
CA SER A 68 -16.66 -4.17 27.61
C SER A 68 -17.29 -2.81 27.26
N ALA A 69 -17.32 -2.43 25.97
CA ALA A 69 -18.02 -1.22 25.53
C ALA A 69 -19.54 -1.34 25.70
N LEU A 70 -20.13 -2.49 25.35
CA LEU A 70 -21.57 -2.73 25.52
C LEU A 70 -21.97 -2.73 27.00
N VAL A 71 -21.16 -3.32 27.86
CA VAL A 71 -21.38 -3.29 29.34
C VAL A 71 -21.32 -1.84 29.84
N ALA A 72 -20.35 -1.04 29.39
CA ALA A 72 -20.22 0.35 29.79
C ALA A 72 -21.44 1.20 29.31
N ILE A 73 -21.98 0.93 28.12
CA ILE A 73 -23.21 1.55 27.64
C ILE A 73 -24.39 1.17 28.56
N ALA A 74 -24.56 -0.10 28.87
CA ALA A 74 -25.64 -0.57 29.73
C ALA A 74 -25.56 0.09 31.13
N VAL A 75 -24.35 0.20 31.70
CA VAL A 75 -24.12 0.89 32.96
C VAL A 75 -24.48 2.40 32.86
N SER A 76 -24.08 3.08 31.78
CA SER A 76 -24.36 4.50 31.63
C SER A 76 -25.87 4.77 31.47
N VAL A 77 -26.58 3.89 30.79
CA VAL A 77 -28.05 3.93 30.68
C VAL A 77 -28.71 3.70 32.05
N ALA A 78 -28.25 2.72 32.82
CA ALA A 78 -28.77 2.42 34.15
C ALA A 78 -28.58 3.59 35.13
N VAL A 79 -27.39 4.23 35.11
CA VAL A 79 -27.13 5.41 35.95
C VAL A 79 -28.01 6.59 35.50
N THR A 80 -28.20 6.81 34.21
CA THR A 80 -29.11 7.86 33.70
C THR A 80 -30.54 7.59 34.11
N PHE A 81 -30.96 6.34 34.11
CA PHE A 81 -32.29 5.95 34.63
C PHE A 81 -32.45 6.30 36.12
N LEU A 82 -31.43 6.07 36.96
CA LEU A 82 -31.44 6.49 38.36
C LEU A 82 -31.62 8.02 38.51
N PHE A 83 -30.89 8.81 37.72
CA PHE A 83 -31.08 10.26 37.68
C PHE A 83 -32.49 10.64 37.27
N SER A 84 -33.07 9.99 36.24
CA SER A 84 -34.46 10.28 35.79
C SER A 84 -35.50 9.91 36.82
N SER A 85 -35.20 8.96 37.72
CA SER A 85 -36.10 8.47 38.78
C SER A 85 -35.92 9.19 40.13
N TYR A 86 -34.83 9.98 40.26
CA TYR A 86 -34.45 10.59 41.55
C TYR A 86 -35.52 11.48 42.15
N GLU A 87 -36.19 12.28 41.31
CA GLU A 87 -37.23 13.22 41.74
C GLU A 87 -38.49 12.52 42.21
N ILE A 88 -38.77 11.32 41.71
CA ILE A 88 -39.93 10.50 42.10
C ILE A 88 -39.74 9.91 43.51
N SER A 89 -38.52 9.68 43.90
CA SER A 89 -38.13 9.07 45.17
C SER A 89 -37.78 10.10 46.28
N SER A 90 -37.77 11.40 45.96
CA SER A 90 -37.42 12.44 46.93
C SER A 90 -38.52 12.68 47.96
N PRO A 91 -38.19 13.03 49.22
CA PRO A 91 -39.18 13.35 50.25
C PRO A 91 -40.12 14.48 49.86
N LEU A 92 -39.68 15.41 49.01
CA LEU A 92 -40.47 16.49 48.48
C LEU A 92 -41.54 16.00 47.46
N TYR A 93 -41.32 14.89 46.80
CA TYR A 93 -42.30 14.26 45.92
C TYR A 93 -43.55 13.81 46.74
N HIS A 94 -43.34 13.22 47.90
CA HIS A 94 -44.45 12.82 48.77
C HIS A 94 -45.22 14.02 49.36
N ALA A 95 -44.55 15.12 49.70
CA ALA A 95 -45.23 16.36 50.10
C ALA A 95 -46.10 16.96 48.99
N HIS A 96 -45.59 16.93 47.74
CA HIS A 96 -46.34 17.36 46.56
C HIS A 96 -47.43 16.36 46.14
N GLN A 97 -47.30 15.09 46.49
CA GLN A 97 -48.35 14.09 46.21
C GLN A 97 -49.61 14.31 47.08
N LEU A 98 -49.47 14.81 48.26
CA LEU A 98 -50.60 15.19 49.14
C LEU A 98 -51.35 16.43 48.64
N GLN A 99 -50.68 17.29 47.81
CA GLN A 99 -51.31 18.45 47.17
C GLN A 99 -51.86 18.16 45.74
N ARG A 100 -51.72 16.92 45.28
CA ARG A 100 -52.01 16.48 43.92
C ARG A 100 -53.42 16.71 43.44
N GLU A 101 -54.37 16.58 44.32
CA GLU A 101 -55.81 16.80 44.00
C GLU A 101 -56.13 18.26 43.69
N HIS A 102 -55.33 19.22 44.16
CA HIS A 102 -55.55 20.65 43.94
C HIS A 102 -54.72 21.27 42.81
N TYR A 103 -53.65 20.64 42.34
CA TYR A 103 -52.74 21.23 41.33
C TYR A 103 -52.23 20.21 40.27
N PRO A 104 -53.03 19.98 39.22
CA PRO A 104 -52.65 19.04 38.13
C PRO A 104 -51.42 19.47 37.37
N HIS A 105 -50.98 20.74 37.44
CA HIS A 105 -49.78 21.24 36.79
C HIS A 105 -48.49 20.69 37.38
N LEU A 106 -48.45 20.19 38.62
CA LEU A 106 -47.30 19.56 39.26
C LEU A 106 -46.88 18.24 38.59
N MET A 107 -47.87 17.48 38.09
CA MET A 107 -47.60 16.26 37.32
C MET A 107 -46.86 16.54 36.00
N TRP A 108 -47.11 17.71 35.41
CA TRP A 108 -46.46 18.13 34.19
C TRP A 108 -44.95 18.38 34.41
N GLY A 109 -44.57 18.98 35.54
CA GLY A 109 -43.17 19.24 35.92
C GLY A 109 -42.33 17.99 36.09
N VAL A 110 -42.88 16.93 36.76
CA VAL A 110 -42.16 15.66 36.98
C VAL A 110 -41.88 14.95 35.64
N ARG A 111 -42.89 14.88 34.76
CA ARG A 111 -42.75 14.27 33.44
C ARG A 111 -41.73 15.05 32.57
N GLN A 112 -41.74 16.37 32.71
CA GLN A 112 -40.81 17.26 31.98
C GLN A 112 -39.35 17.07 32.43
N ASN A 113 -39.13 16.90 33.75
CA ASN A 113 -37.77 16.63 34.28
C ASN A 113 -37.23 15.30 33.79
N GLN A 114 -38.03 14.22 33.78
CA GLN A 114 -37.61 12.92 33.25
C GLN A 114 -37.22 13.02 31.76
N GLN A 115 -38.05 13.70 30.96
CA GLN A 115 -37.80 13.94 29.55
C GLN A 115 -36.50 14.74 29.34
N ALA A 116 -36.25 15.74 30.20
CA ALA A 116 -35.01 16.54 30.12
C ALA A 116 -33.76 15.72 30.38
N VAL A 117 -33.74 14.89 31.42
CA VAL A 117 -32.59 14.02 31.73
C VAL A 117 -32.23 13.12 30.53
N TRP A 118 -33.25 12.46 29.95
CA TRP A 118 -33.04 11.60 28.79
C TRP A 118 -32.62 12.38 27.54
N LEU A 119 -33.21 13.56 27.29
CA LEU A 119 -32.83 14.40 26.17
C LEU A 119 -31.33 14.78 26.21
N HIS A 120 -30.84 15.24 27.37
CA HIS A 120 -29.47 15.63 27.56
C HIS A 120 -28.52 14.44 27.36
N TYR A 121 -28.85 13.28 27.96
CA TYR A 121 -28.05 12.05 27.77
C TYR A 121 -27.95 11.64 26.30
N ILE A 122 -29.08 11.67 25.56
CA ILE A 122 -29.16 11.31 24.14
C ILE A 122 -28.33 12.29 23.30
N VAL A 123 -28.45 13.61 23.55
CA VAL A 123 -27.72 14.64 22.83
C VAL A 123 -26.20 14.45 23.03
N VAL A 124 -25.73 14.24 24.28
CA VAL A 124 -24.32 13.98 24.57
C VAL A 124 -23.86 12.71 23.88
N THR A 125 -24.66 11.65 23.94
CA THR A 125 -24.31 10.35 23.32
C THR A 125 -24.21 10.47 21.80
N ILE A 126 -25.18 11.12 21.13
CA ILE A 126 -25.17 11.36 19.68
C ILE A 126 -23.95 12.21 19.29
N PHE A 127 -23.67 13.27 20.04
CA PHE A 127 -22.51 14.13 19.80
C PHE A 127 -21.20 13.34 19.88
N CYS A 128 -21.02 12.54 20.95
CA CYS A 128 -19.85 11.68 21.10
C CYS A 128 -19.70 10.71 19.93
N PHE A 129 -20.83 10.09 19.52
CA PHE A 129 -20.80 9.13 18.41
C PHE A 129 -20.44 9.79 17.09
N ALA A 130 -21.01 10.97 16.79
CA ALA A 130 -20.68 11.73 15.59
C ALA A 130 -19.20 12.13 15.54
N VAL A 131 -18.67 12.68 16.64
CA VAL A 131 -17.24 13.03 16.76
C VAL A 131 -16.36 11.77 16.62
N GLY A 132 -16.75 10.67 17.25
CA GLY A 132 -16.03 9.41 17.18
C GLY A 132 -15.96 8.84 15.76
N MET A 133 -17.09 8.83 15.05
CA MET A 133 -17.13 8.40 13.64
C MET A 133 -16.29 9.29 12.73
N LEU A 134 -16.36 10.60 12.91
CA LEU A 134 -15.52 11.54 12.16
C LEU A 134 -14.03 11.27 12.39
N ASN A 135 -13.61 11.12 13.64
CA ASN A 135 -12.22 10.84 13.99
C ASN A 135 -11.73 9.51 13.37
N GLU A 136 -12.55 8.46 13.42
CA GLU A 136 -12.20 7.17 12.81
C GLU A 136 -12.13 7.26 11.28
N ALA A 137 -13.06 7.98 10.64
CA ALA A 137 -13.03 8.23 9.20
C ALA A 137 -11.76 9.00 8.78
N PHE A 138 -11.37 10.04 9.54
CA PHE A 138 -10.13 10.76 9.29
C PHE A 138 -8.90 9.88 9.48
N ARG A 139 -8.87 9.06 10.53
CA ARG A 139 -7.79 8.12 10.79
C ARG A 139 -7.62 7.12 9.65
N GLN A 140 -8.72 6.53 9.16
CA GLN A 140 -8.69 5.61 8.03
C GLN A 140 -8.20 6.27 6.74
N ARG A 141 -8.59 7.53 6.48
CA ARG A 141 -8.09 8.30 5.33
C ARG A 141 -6.58 8.52 5.40
N ILE A 142 -6.04 8.84 6.59
CA ILE A 142 -4.59 9.03 6.77
C ILE A 142 -3.85 7.72 6.50
N VAL A 143 -4.28 6.62 7.11
CA VAL A 143 -3.66 5.30 6.92
C VAL A 143 -3.71 4.87 5.44
N ARG A 144 -4.85 5.06 4.75
CA ARG A 144 -4.94 4.75 3.32
C ARG A 144 -3.95 5.57 2.48
N ARG A 145 -3.85 6.88 2.72
CA ARG A 145 -2.89 7.75 2.02
C ARG A 145 -1.45 7.33 2.25
N GLU A 146 -1.12 6.91 3.46
CA GLU A 146 0.23 6.44 3.80
C GLU A 146 0.57 5.14 3.07
N VAL A 147 -0.37 4.18 3.02
CA VAL A 147 -0.23 2.94 2.25
C VAL A 147 -0.10 3.21 0.75
N GLU A 148 -0.92 4.11 0.18
CA GLU A 148 -0.82 4.54 -1.22
C GLU A 148 0.53 5.21 -1.51
N TYR A 149 1.00 6.08 -0.63
CA TYR A 149 2.31 6.73 -0.77
C TYR A 149 3.47 5.72 -0.77
N GLU A 150 3.49 4.78 0.18
CA GLU A 150 4.52 3.74 0.22
C GLU A 150 4.44 2.80 -0.98
N ARG A 151 3.22 2.46 -1.43
CA ARG A 151 3.03 1.70 -2.67
C ARG A 151 3.61 2.43 -3.88
N ASN A 152 3.26 3.71 -4.08
CA ASN A 152 3.76 4.51 -5.21
C ASN A 152 5.28 4.68 -5.16
N LYS A 153 5.85 4.85 -3.97
CA LYS A 153 7.30 4.91 -3.75
C LYS A 153 8.01 3.60 -4.10
N ALA A 154 7.42 2.46 -3.69
CA ALA A 154 7.93 1.14 -4.04
C ALA A 154 7.84 0.89 -5.55
N GLU A 155 6.74 1.28 -6.18
CA GLU A 155 6.52 1.19 -7.62
C GLU A 155 7.54 2.05 -8.40
N LEU A 156 7.76 3.30 -7.97
CA LEU A 156 8.78 4.18 -8.53
C LEU A 156 10.20 3.59 -8.36
N ALA A 157 10.49 2.96 -7.22
CA ALA A 157 11.78 2.30 -7.00
C ALA A 157 11.97 1.09 -7.92
N LEU A 158 10.90 0.32 -8.19
CA LEU A 158 10.91 -0.77 -9.17
C LEU A 158 11.18 -0.24 -10.58
N TYR A 159 10.52 0.86 -11.01
CA TYR A 159 10.78 1.48 -12.31
C TYR A 159 12.23 1.95 -12.46
N LYS A 160 12.77 2.61 -11.42
CA LYS A 160 14.18 3.05 -11.42
C LYS A 160 15.16 1.87 -11.46
N ALA A 161 14.82 0.74 -10.86
CA ALA A 161 15.65 -0.46 -10.85
C ALA A 161 15.64 -1.23 -12.19
N GLN A 162 14.60 -1.06 -13.02
CA GLN A 162 14.52 -1.66 -14.36
C GLN A 162 15.43 -0.97 -15.39
N ILE A 163 15.74 0.32 -15.17
CA ILE A 163 16.72 1.03 -15.99
C ILE A 163 18.10 0.78 -15.39
N ASN A 164 18.96 0.06 -16.08
CA ASN A 164 20.35 -0.14 -15.65
C ASN A 164 21.17 1.14 -15.92
N PRO A 165 21.40 2.02 -14.91
CA PRO A 165 22.07 3.31 -15.15
C PRO A 165 23.50 3.12 -15.64
N HIS A 166 24.18 2.10 -15.16
CA HIS A 166 25.56 1.78 -15.55
C HIS A 166 25.64 1.38 -17.03
N PHE A 167 24.66 0.62 -17.54
CA PHE A 167 24.58 0.32 -18.97
C PHE A 167 24.41 1.60 -19.80
N LEU A 168 23.46 2.47 -19.42
CA LEU A 168 23.21 3.72 -20.14
C LEU A 168 24.45 4.62 -20.21
N PHE A 169 25.10 4.86 -19.06
CA PHE A 169 26.33 5.68 -19.02
C PHE A 169 27.47 5.08 -19.84
N ASN A 170 27.66 3.77 -19.77
CA ASN A 170 28.71 3.10 -20.54
C ASN A 170 28.44 3.12 -22.05
N THR A 171 27.18 2.96 -22.46
CA THR A 171 26.79 3.05 -23.86
C THR A 171 26.96 4.47 -24.41
N LEU A 172 26.53 5.49 -23.64
CA LEU A 172 26.77 6.90 -23.99
C LEU A 172 28.27 7.22 -24.15
N ASN A 173 29.13 6.70 -23.26
CA ASN A 173 30.56 6.89 -23.36
C ASN A 173 31.15 6.20 -24.63
N ALA A 174 30.65 5.01 -24.97
CA ALA A 174 31.05 4.33 -26.19
C ALA A 174 30.61 5.08 -27.45
N LEU A 175 29.35 5.58 -27.47
CA LEU A 175 28.84 6.42 -28.55
C LEU A 175 29.61 7.74 -28.69
N TYR A 176 29.99 8.36 -27.58
CA TYR A 176 30.84 9.55 -27.57
C TYR A 176 32.23 9.24 -28.17
N GLY A 177 32.81 8.09 -27.86
CA GLY A 177 34.03 7.62 -28.49
C GLY A 177 33.93 7.45 -30.01
N LEU A 178 32.83 6.87 -30.52
CA LEU A 178 32.53 6.78 -31.95
C LEU A 178 32.39 8.14 -32.63
N LEU A 179 31.73 9.10 -31.92
CA LEU A 179 31.55 10.47 -32.41
C LEU A 179 32.89 11.18 -32.57
N ILE A 180 33.78 11.11 -31.59
CA ILE A 180 35.12 11.74 -31.66
C ILE A 180 35.99 11.11 -32.73
N SER A 181 35.91 9.79 -32.92
CA SER A 181 36.64 9.07 -33.95
C SER A 181 36.09 9.20 -35.36
N HIS A 182 34.99 9.97 -35.53
CA HIS A 182 34.26 10.16 -36.80
C HIS A 182 33.93 8.80 -37.47
N SER A 183 33.51 7.82 -36.68
CA SER A 183 33.19 6.48 -37.17
C SER A 183 31.89 6.50 -37.98
N ASP A 184 31.87 5.86 -39.13
CA ASP A 184 30.69 5.67 -39.96
C ASP A 184 29.57 4.91 -39.24
N LYS A 185 29.87 4.22 -38.14
CA LYS A 185 28.92 3.48 -37.34
C LYS A 185 28.13 4.35 -36.32
N THR A 186 28.53 5.62 -36.16
CA THR A 186 28.00 6.48 -35.09
C THR A 186 26.49 6.68 -35.20
N GLU A 187 25.98 7.01 -36.39
CA GLU A 187 24.57 7.26 -36.63
C GLU A 187 23.71 6.01 -36.37
N ALA A 188 24.11 4.86 -36.93
CA ALA A 188 23.38 3.61 -36.75
C ALA A 188 23.35 3.15 -35.29
N MET A 189 24.44 3.35 -34.53
CA MET A 189 24.50 2.98 -33.11
C MET A 189 23.72 3.93 -32.23
N LEU A 190 23.68 5.23 -32.55
CA LEU A 190 22.83 6.20 -31.88
C LEU A 190 21.33 5.89 -32.09
N GLU A 191 20.95 5.54 -33.31
CA GLU A 191 19.57 5.11 -33.59
C GLU A 191 19.17 3.89 -32.76
N ARG A 192 20.03 2.87 -32.69
CA ARG A 192 19.79 1.68 -31.85
C ARG A 192 19.66 2.04 -30.37
N PHE A 193 20.48 2.94 -29.87
CA PHE A 193 20.39 3.41 -28.48
C PHE A 193 19.06 4.15 -28.21
N ILE A 194 18.61 4.99 -29.15
CA ILE A 194 17.33 5.69 -29.08
C ILE A 194 16.17 4.68 -29.07
N ASN A 195 16.20 3.69 -29.97
CA ASN A 195 15.15 2.67 -30.06
C ASN A 195 15.11 1.79 -28.79
N LEU A 196 16.27 1.41 -28.26
CA LEU A 196 16.38 0.67 -27.00
C LEU A 196 15.79 1.46 -25.82
N THR A 197 16.08 2.77 -25.72
CA THR A 197 15.53 3.61 -24.66
C THR A 197 14.03 3.83 -24.80
N LYS A 198 13.53 3.98 -26.04
CA LYS A 198 12.08 4.03 -26.33
C LYS A 198 11.37 2.74 -25.93
N TYR A 199 11.97 1.57 -26.26
CA TYR A 199 11.40 0.29 -25.85
C TYR A 199 11.30 0.18 -24.34
N MET A 200 12.36 0.50 -23.58
CA MET A 200 12.35 0.47 -22.12
C MET A 200 11.24 1.35 -21.53
N TYR A 201 11.07 2.56 -22.09
CA TYR A 201 10.05 3.51 -21.61
C TYR A 201 8.62 3.04 -21.94
N ASN A 202 8.38 2.63 -23.17
CA ASN A 202 7.04 2.27 -23.64
C ASN A 202 6.51 0.95 -23.07
N ASN A 203 7.41 0.01 -22.79
CA ASN A 203 7.03 -1.34 -22.36
C ASN A 203 7.16 -1.58 -20.86
N ALA A 204 7.65 -0.59 -20.09
CA ALA A 204 7.80 -0.71 -18.63
C ALA A 204 6.47 -1.05 -17.91
N ASN A 205 5.33 -0.59 -18.44
CA ASN A 205 4.00 -0.74 -17.85
C ASN A 205 3.11 -1.75 -18.58
N ARG A 206 3.58 -2.37 -19.66
CA ARG A 206 2.81 -3.37 -20.40
C ARG A 206 2.89 -4.72 -19.68
N GLU A 207 1.78 -5.43 -19.66
CA GLU A 207 1.73 -6.77 -19.07
C GLU A 207 2.38 -7.80 -20.00
N TYR A 208 2.12 -7.69 -21.31
CA TYR A 208 2.65 -8.54 -22.36
C TYR A 208 3.03 -7.73 -23.60
N ILE A 209 4.01 -8.23 -24.35
CA ILE A 209 4.46 -7.76 -25.66
C ILE A 209 4.61 -8.94 -26.60
N SER A 210 4.79 -8.68 -27.91
CA SER A 210 5.13 -9.75 -28.85
C SER A 210 6.56 -10.26 -28.63
N LEU A 211 6.78 -11.53 -28.92
CA LEU A 211 8.12 -12.13 -28.88
C LEU A 211 9.10 -11.42 -29.84
N ALA A 212 8.59 -10.97 -30.98
CA ALA A 212 9.39 -10.18 -31.94
C ALA A 212 9.92 -8.89 -31.32
N GLU A 213 9.07 -8.13 -30.55
CA GLU A 213 9.52 -6.91 -29.85
C GLU A 213 10.63 -7.21 -28.81
N GLU A 214 10.53 -8.32 -28.06
CA GLU A 214 11.54 -8.72 -27.06
C GLU A 214 12.85 -9.16 -27.77
N VAL A 215 12.75 -9.90 -28.87
CA VAL A 215 13.92 -10.33 -29.69
C VAL A 215 14.65 -9.15 -30.32
N GLU A 216 13.91 -8.19 -30.87
CA GLU A 216 14.47 -6.96 -31.42
C GLU A 216 15.21 -6.17 -30.34
N TYR A 217 14.63 -6.02 -29.17
CA TYR A 217 15.26 -5.36 -28.04
C TYR A 217 16.57 -6.05 -27.62
N ILE A 218 16.58 -7.40 -27.54
CA ILE A 218 17.77 -8.18 -27.24
C ILE A 218 18.84 -7.97 -28.29
N SER A 219 18.48 -7.98 -29.57
CA SER A 219 19.41 -7.76 -30.68
C SER A 219 20.09 -6.39 -30.59
N GLN A 220 19.29 -5.33 -30.42
CA GLN A 220 19.80 -3.96 -30.26
C GLN A 220 20.72 -3.82 -29.05
N TYR A 221 20.36 -4.45 -27.93
CA TYR A 221 21.20 -4.49 -26.72
C TYR A 221 22.55 -5.16 -26.98
N ILE A 222 22.57 -6.32 -27.63
CA ILE A 222 23.79 -7.06 -27.98
C ILE A 222 24.70 -6.22 -28.89
N ASP A 223 24.14 -5.57 -29.90
CA ASP A 223 24.92 -4.73 -30.82
C ASP A 223 25.58 -3.55 -30.09
N LEU A 224 24.89 -2.91 -29.16
CA LEU A 224 25.44 -1.83 -28.35
C LEU A 224 26.51 -2.36 -27.36
N GLN A 225 26.34 -3.55 -26.83
CA GLN A 225 27.35 -4.18 -25.97
C GLN A 225 28.63 -4.54 -26.75
N LYS A 226 28.47 -5.01 -28.00
CA LYS A 226 29.62 -5.36 -28.89
C LYS A 226 30.54 -4.16 -29.15
N LEU A 227 30.08 -2.92 -29.08
CA LEU A 227 30.92 -1.72 -29.21
C LEU A 227 32.04 -1.63 -28.13
N ARG A 228 31.85 -2.31 -27.02
CA ARG A 228 32.72 -2.25 -25.84
C ARG A 228 33.59 -3.50 -25.69
N LEU A 229 33.37 -4.49 -26.55
CA LEU A 229 34.10 -5.74 -26.52
C LEU A 229 35.37 -5.63 -27.35
N ASN A 230 36.35 -6.38 -26.96
CA ASN A 230 37.59 -6.59 -27.70
C ASN A 230 37.54 -7.89 -28.55
N GLU A 231 38.59 -8.17 -29.24
CA GLU A 231 38.75 -9.36 -30.10
C GLU A 231 38.71 -10.71 -29.36
N TYR A 232 38.83 -10.71 -28.03
CA TYR A 232 38.75 -11.93 -27.22
C TYR A 232 37.32 -12.42 -26.93
N ALA A 233 36.31 -11.62 -27.29
CA ALA A 233 34.92 -11.93 -26.99
C ALA A 233 34.16 -12.43 -28.22
N ASP A 234 33.73 -13.68 -28.18
CA ASP A 234 32.83 -14.28 -29.17
C ASP A 234 31.39 -14.18 -28.68
N VAL A 235 30.56 -13.40 -29.39
CA VAL A 235 29.14 -13.19 -29.04
C VAL A 235 28.23 -13.55 -30.20
N SER A 236 27.42 -14.59 -30.02
CA SER A 236 26.44 -15.03 -31.01
C SER A 236 25.00 -14.95 -30.47
N PHE A 237 24.07 -14.58 -31.32
CA PHE A 237 22.64 -14.61 -31.05
C PHE A 237 21.92 -15.23 -32.23
N MET A 238 21.21 -16.32 -31.97
CA MET A 238 20.38 -17.02 -32.96
C MET A 238 18.92 -17.03 -32.48
N SER A 239 18.01 -16.61 -33.33
CA SER A 239 16.57 -16.64 -33.04
C SER A 239 15.81 -17.30 -34.19
N ASN A 240 14.96 -18.27 -33.84
CA ASN A 240 14.07 -18.96 -34.78
C ASN A 240 12.66 -18.99 -34.19
N MET A 241 11.72 -18.29 -34.82
CA MET A 241 10.34 -18.13 -34.35
C MET A 241 9.36 -18.55 -35.44
N GLU A 242 8.46 -19.50 -35.12
CA GLU A 242 7.31 -19.83 -35.97
C GLU A 242 6.16 -18.81 -35.79
N ASP A 243 6.01 -18.24 -34.60
CA ASP A 243 5.00 -17.26 -34.25
C ASP A 243 5.65 -16.04 -33.56
N GLU A 244 5.87 -14.99 -34.33
CA GLU A 244 6.43 -13.71 -33.88
C GLU A 244 5.50 -12.95 -32.91
N HIS A 245 4.18 -13.24 -32.96
CA HIS A 245 3.15 -12.60 -32.13
C HIS A 245 2.91 -13.31 -30.80
N MET A 246 3.63 -14.41 -30.50
CA MET A 246 3.57 -15.04 -29.19
C MET A 246 3.79 -14.00 -28.09
N LEU A 247 2.87 -13.94 -27.11
CA LEU A 247 2.92 -12.96 -26.04
C LEU A 247 3.89 -13.40 -24.91
N VAL A 248 4.81 -12.50 -24.58
CA VAL A 248 5.78 -12.69 -23.48
C VAL A 248 5.78 -11.43 -22.58
N PRO A 249 6.08 -11.56 -21.28
CA PRO A 249 6.27 -10.41 -20.41
C PRO A 249 7.48 -9.60 -20.85
N PRO A 250 7.38 -8.27 -20.97
CA PRO A 250 8.50 -7.43 -21.39
C PRO A 250 9.68 -7.52 -20.44
N MET A 251 10.90 -7.39 -20.98
CA MET A 251 12.17 -7.40 -20.23
C MET A 251 12.41 -8.68 -19.40
N LEU A 252 11.79 -9.80 -19.78
CA LEU A 252 12.01 -11.08 -19.10
C LEU A 252 13.29 -11.75 -19.57
N LEU A 253 13.46 -11.89 -20.89
CA LEU A 253 14.59 -12.60 -21.50
C LEU A 253 15.88 -11.80 -21.39
N ILE A 254 15.80 -10.48 -21.55
CA ILE A 254 16.97 -9.59 -21.47
C ILE A 254 17.72 -9.71 -20.14
N THR A 255 17.04 -10.02 -19.03
CA THR A 255 17.69 -10.18 -17.72
C THR A 255 18.78 -11.25 -17.74
N PHE A 256 18.58 -12.32 -18.50
CA PHE A 256 19.58 -13.39 -18.63
C PHE A 256 20.74 -12.96 -19.53
N VAL A 257 20.43 -12.20 -20.58
CA VAL A 257 21.43 -11.61 -21.48
C VAL A 257 22.30 -10.58 -20.74
N GLU A 258 21.70 -9.67 -19.98
CA GLU A 258 22.44 -8.71 -19.16
C GLU A 258 23.41 -9.40 -18.18
N ASN A 259 22.93 -10.48 -17.54
CA ASN A 259 23.77 -11.26 -16.63
C ASN A 259 24.97 -11.92 -17.36
N SER A 260 24.77 -12.42 -18.58
CA SER A 260 25.86 -13.02 -19.36
C SER A 260 26.93 -12.00 -19.73
N PHE A 261 26.54 -10.78 -20.13
CA PHE A 261 27.52 -9.70 -20.40
C PHE A 261 28.20 -9.21 -19.13
N LYS A 262 27.51 -9.21 -18.00
CA LYS A 262 28.06 -8.75 -16.72
C LYS A 262 29.10 -9.69 -16.15
N TYR A 263 28.93 -11.00 -16.32
CA TYR A 263 29.75 -12.03 -15.68
C TYR A 263 30.57 -12.84 -16.65
N GLY A 264 30.20 -12.90 -17.93
CA GLY A 264 30.83 -13.74 -18.97
C GLY A 264 31.84 -13.03 -19.87
N VAL A 265 32.12 -11.74 -19.65
CA VAL A 265 33.07 -10.98 -20.46
C VAL A 265 34.38 -10.73 -19.71
N SER A 266 35.51 -10.92 -20.40
CA SER A 266 36.86 -10.57 -19.93
C SER A 266 37.52 -9.61 -20.90
N SER A 267 38.37 -8.72 -20.38
CA SER A 267 39.23 -7.83 -21.18
C SER A 267 40.61 -8.45 -21.51
N SER A 268 40.93 -9.56 -20.87
CA SER A 268 42.30 -10.17 -20.93
C SER A 268 42.30 -11.63 -21.36
N GLU A 269 41.16 -12.29 -21.38
CA GLU A 269 41.05 -13.72 -21.66
C GLU A 269 39.96 -14.00 -22.71
N PRO A 270 40.09 -15.03 -23.54
CA PRO A 270 39.04 -15.46 -24.45
C PRO A 270 37.75 -15.76 -23.70
N CYS A 271 36.67 -15.25 -24.23
CA CYS A 271 35.34 -15.42 -23.62
C CYS A 271 34.28 -15.54 -24.70
N PHE A 272 33.17 -16.19 -24.33
CA PHE A 272 32.04 -16.32 -25.23
C PHE A 272 30.72 -16.07 -24.54
N ILE A 273 29.72 -15.63 -25.32
CA ILE A 273 28.31 -15.54 -24.95
C ILE A 273 27.49 -16.07 -26.11
N HIS A 274 26.84 -17.20 -25.91
CA HIS A 274 26.00 -17.82 -26.91
C HIS A 274 24.54 -17.74 -26.45
N ILE A 275 23.70 -17.16 -27.29
CA ILE A 275 22.27 -16.94 -27.00
C ILE A 275 21.47 -17.62 -28.10
N GLU A 276 20.57 -18.51 -27.72
CA GLU A 276 19.69 -19.25 -28.60
C GLU A 276 18.25 -19.08 -28.18
N LEU A 277 17.39 -18.73 -29.14
CA LEU A 277 15.95 -18.64 -28.94
C LEU A 277 15.26 -19.47 -30.01
N GLU A 278 14.45 -20.42 -29.58
CA GLU A 278 13.63 -21.23 -30.45
C GLU A 278 12.18 -21.19 -29.97
N GLN A 279 11.27 -20.79 -30.88
CA GLN A 279 9.84 -20.84 -30.62
C GLN A 279 9.17 -21.73 -31.63
N LYS A 280 8.56 -22.86 -31.17
CA LYS A 280 7.87 -23.84 -31.99
C LYS A 280 6.66 -24.38 -31.26
N HIS A 281 5.57 -24.59 -31.98
CA HIS A 281 4.36 -25.26 -31.49
C HIS A 281 3.80 -24.65 -30.20
N GLY A 282 3.88 -23.32 -30.05
CA GLY A 282 3.40 -22.60 -28.87
C GLY A 282 4.30 -22.77 -27.61
N ALA A 283 5.50 -23.32 -27.78
CA ALA A 283 6.52 -23.38 -26.73
C ALA A 283 7.72 -22.50 -27.10
N LEU A 284 8.28 -21.78 -26.12
CA LEU A 284 9.50 -21.01 -26.24
C LEU A 284 10.61 -21.68 -25.45
N SER A 285 11.74 -21.92 -26.09
CA SER A 285 13.01 -22.34 -25.49
C SER A 285 14.01 -21.20 -25.63
N PHE A 286 14.54 -20.72 -24.52
CA PHE A 286 15.56 -19.67 -24.50
C PHE A 286 16.76 -20.14 -23.71
N LYS A 287 17.93 -20.17 -24.35
CA LYS A 287 19.18 -20.63 -23.76
C LYS A 287 20.21 -19.50 -23.84
N VAL A 288 20.91 -19.27 -22.73
CA VAL A 288 22.06 -18.35 -22.67
C VAL A 288 23.20 -19.09 -22.02
N GLU A 289 24.32 -19.13 -22.68
CA GLU A 289 25.53 -19.75 -22.18
C GLU A 289 26.72 -18.76 -22.27
N ASN A 290 27.49 -18.64 -21.22
CA ASN A 290 28.60 -17.72 -21.15
C ASN A 290 29.81 -18.30 -20.39
N SER A 291 30.98 -17.80 -20.70
CA SER A 291 32.22 -18.11 -19.97
C SER A 291 32.13 -17.75 -18.50
N VAL A 292 32.83 -18.48 -17.64
CA VAL A 292 32.94 -18.21 -16.20
C VAL A 292 34.39 -17.96 -15.85
N PHE A 293 34.67 -16.90 -15.13
CA PHE A 293 35.97 -16.51 -14.64
C PHE A 293 36.06 -16.67 -13.12
N GLU A 294 37.21 -17.08 -12.61
CA GLU A 294 37.51 -17.07 -11.17
C GLU A 294 37.70 -15.61 -10.70
N ARG A 295 36.60 -14.91 -10.48
CA ARG A 295 36.63 -13.62 -9.81
C ARG A 295 36.03 -13.81 -8.41
N GLU A 296 36.65 -13.21 -7.39
CA GLU A 296 35.99 -13.11 -6.07
C GLU A 296 34.62 -12.50 -6.25
N VAL A 297 33.58 -13.32 -6.09
CA VAL A 297 32.19 -12.89 -6.11
C VAL A 297 31.94 -12.17 -4.79
N LYS A 298 32.36 -10.91 -4.69
CA LYS A 298 31.86 -10.01 -3.64
C LYS A 298 30.34 -9.97 -3.78
N ASN A 299 29.64 -10.68 -2.90
CA ASN A 299 28.19 -10.65 -2.59
C ASN A 299 27.32 -9.79 -3.54
N SER A 300 27.41 -9.95 -4.86
CA SER A 300 26.48 -9.33 -5.79
C SER A 300 25.18 -10.12 -5.67
N LYS A 301 24.22 -9.52 -4.98
CA LYS A 301 22.88 -10.08 -4.80
C LYS A 301 22.36 -10.59 -6.14
N ARG A 302 22.09 -11.88 -6.23
CA ARG A 302 21.44 -12.57 -7.38
C ARG A 302 20.01 -12.11 -7.63
N MET A 303 19.72 -10.81 -7.32
CA MET A 303 18.37 -10.23 -7.31
C MET A 303 17.67 -10.30 -8.67
N GLY A 304 18.40 -10.16 -9.78
CA GLY A 304 17.78 -10.18 -11.11
C GLY A 304 17.14 -11.54 -11.45
N ILE A 305 17.90 -12.62 -11.27
CA ILE A 305 17.41 -13.98 -11.55
C ILE A 305 16.29 -14.39 -10.59
N GLU A 306 16.38 -14.02 -9.31
CA GLU A 306 15.36 -14.32 -8.32
C GLU A 306 14.06 -13.57 -8.63
N ASN A 307 14.13 -12.33 -9.06
CA ASN A 307 12.98 -11.56 -9.52
C ASN A 307 12.33 -12.19 -10.76
N CYS A 308 13.16 -12.65 -11.73
CA CYS A 308 12.66 -13.40 -12.88
C CYS A 308 11.96 -14.68 -12.47
N ARG A 309 12.55 -15.47 -11.56
CA ARG A 309 11.94 -16.70 -11.03
C ARG A 309 10.57 -16.43 -10.41
N ARG A 310 10.49 -15.40 -9.56
CA ARG A 310 9.23 -15.00 -8.92
C ARG A 310 8.19 -14.54 -9.95
N ARG A 311 8.60 -13.76 -10.95
CA ARG A 311 7.74 -13.29 -12.03
C ARG A 311 7.21 -14.46 -12.87
N LEU A 312 8.07 -15.41 -13.22
CA LEU A 312 7.69 -16.62 -13.93
C LEU A 312 6.69 -17.48 -13.15
N SER A 313 6.88 -17.65 -11.84
CA SER A 313 5.95 -18.40 -10.99
C SER A 313 4.57 -17.76 -10.92
N LEU A 314 4.49 -16.43 -10.99
CA LEU A 314 3.21 -15.70 -10.98
C LEU A 314 2.51 -15.72 -12.34
N LEU A 315 3.25 -15.52 -13.45
CA LEU A 315 2.67 -15.37 -14.79
C LEU A 315 2.50 -16.71 -15.52
N TYR A 316 3.36 -17.70 -15.23
CA TYR A 316 3.35 -19.04 -15.86
C TYR A 316 3.28 -20.18 -14.82
N PRO A 317 2.28 -20.23 -13.94
CA PRO A 317 2.19 -21.28 -12.93
C PRO A 317 2.08 -22.66 -13.58
N GLY A 318 3.05 -23.55 -13.28
CA GLY A 318 3.12 -24.90 -13.84
C GLY A 318 3.42 -24.99 -15.35
N ARG A 319 3.74 -23.85 -16.01
CA ARG A 319 3.98 -23.79 -17.47
C ARG A 319 5.36 -23.21 -17.83
N HIS A 320 6.26 -23.13 -16.88
CA HIS A 320 7.65 -22.72 -17.10
C HIS A 320 8.62 -23.71 -16.47
N SER A 321 9.79 -23.78 -17.05
CA SER A 321 10.96 -24.46 -16.50
C SER A 321 12.14 -23.51 -16.59
N LEU A 322 12.84 -23.26 -15.47
CA LEU A 322 14.04 -22.43 -15.42
C LEU A 322 15.16 -23.23 -14.77
N VAL A 323 16.12 -23.66 -15.58
CA VAL A 323 17.29 -24.40 -15.16
C VAL A 323 18.52 -23.49 -15.24
N LEU A 324 19.32 -23.48 -14.19
CA LEU A 324 20.53 -22.70 -14.07
C LEU A 324 21.65 -23.66 -13.63
N GLY A 325 22.76 -23.66 -14.32
CA GLY A 325 23.85 -24.56 -13.96
C GLY A 325 25.21 -24.12 -14.55
N ARG A 326 26.25 -24.63 -13.95
CA ARG A 326 27.60 -24.60 -14.57
C ARG A 326 27.81 -25.89 -15.35
N SER A 327 28.60 -25.80 -16.40
CA SER A 327 29.06 -26.98 -17.13
C SER A 327 29.87 -27.91 -16.22
N SER A 328 30.01 -29.18 -16.63
CA SER A 328 30.77 -30.19 -15.88
C SER A 328 32.25 -29.84 -15.68
N ASP A 329 32.82 -29.07 -16.59
CA ASP A 329 34.19 -28.55 -16.55
C ASP A 329 34.33 -27.22 -15.80
N ASN A 330 33.20 -26.67 -15.30
CA ASN A 330 33.10 -25.42 -14.55
C ASN A 330 33.53 -24.14 -15.31
N HIS A 331 33.73 -24.24 -16.65
CA HIS A 331 34.17 -23.13 -17.49
C HIS A 331 33.03 -22.31 -18.10
N SER A 332 31.83 -22.84 -18.15
CA SER A 332 30.67 -22.11 -18.62
C SER A 332 29.50 -22.13 -17.63
N PHE A 333 28.65 -21.12 -17.74
CA PHE A 333 27.36 -21.01 -17.03
C PHE A 333 26.23 -20.98 -18.05
N CYS A 334 25.27 -21.86 -17.86
CA CYS A 334 24.12 -22.00 -18.75
C CYS A 334 22.81 -21.69 -18.01
N VAL A 335 21.97 -20.89 -18.67
CA VAL A 335 20.59 -20.65 -18.30
C VAL A 335 19.70 -21.23 -19.39
N LYS A 336 18.74 -22.08 -19.02
CA LYS A 336 17.70 -22.58 -19.92
C LYS A 336 16.33 -22.26 -19.37
N LEU A 337 15.56 -21.48 -20.13
CA LEU A 337 14.18 -21.13 -19.84
C LEU A 337 13.28 -21.79 -20.88
N GLU A 338 12.26 -22.50 -20.42
CA GLU A 338 11.19 -23.04 -21.28
C GLU A 338 9.87 -22.45 -20.83
N LEU A 339 9.09 -21.91 -21.78
CA LEU A 339 7.76 -21.37 -21.55
C LEU A 339 6.76 -22.06 -22.47
N LYS A 340 5.59 -22.39 -21.95
CA LYS A 340 4.44 -22.86 -22.75
C LYS A 340 3.42 -21.72 -22.84
N SER A 341 2.97 -21.40 -24.06
CA SER A 341 1.95 -20.39 -24.31
C SER A 341 0.70 -20.65 -23.48
N GLN A 342 0.01 -19.59 -23.11
CA GLN A 342 -1.41 -19.74 -22.75
C GLN A 342 -2.14 -20.15 -24.04
N LYS A 343 -2.69 -21.36 -24.09
CA LYS A 343 -3.72 -21.63 -25.08
C LYS A 343 -4.85 -20.62 -24.84
N SER A 344 -5.11 -19.79 -25.85
CA SER A 344 -6.31 -18.96 -25.94
C SER A 344 -7.56 -19.79 -25.80
#